data_5fc665fad7c7363ac30df108e515fc42
#
_entry.id   5fc665fad7c7363ac30df108e515fc42
#
_cell.length_a   1.000
_cell.length_b   1.000
_cell.length_c   1.000
_cell.angle_alpha   90.00
_cell.angle_beta   90.00
_cell.angle_gamma   90.00
#
_symmetry.space_group_name_H-M   'P 1'
#
loop_
_entity.id
_entity.type
_entity.pdbx_description
1 polymer ?
#
loop_
_entity_poly.entity_id
_entity_poly.type
_entity_poly.pdbx_seq_one_letter_code
_entity_poly.pdbx_strand_id
1 'polypeptide(L)'
;MNTKKWLAVGSCAAAMSMFNACSDDESSPVVPPDPIPSSSSVVVPGSSEVAPNSSAGEAQTPSSATVPTSSSATVPVPMSSESIDPIDTASSQMGVSEIMYNAPGGSALEWVEVYIKAGPDIGDMELSGLRLDGAVNFAFPSGGLKKGEYVIVTNDPTTFKSTYKNLPANCRVFGPWDKDPKTDQVAKLINEGDVIDVKIHGSGDVSAAFSNEPPWPSLADGKGRTLVYKGSGSEADPSSWGASSVENGNPCAGGDKVLDATTVRLNEIKPFVINETDGLVELYNYGSAPVDVKGWELESKKKDKTWKIGGDNTVVPANGYLLLESTAAVFGDDGLYLGNNGDEIYLYEAASGTRTGKETSLMLSAGTQSSGVVDVAGGTSVQGTMATETPGAANSALKAGPIFISEINYHENETNPNDMEFLEIVNKGTENVTLFESVNGQSKGWKIEGVNIEFSSTDVIPAGGMMVLFNDSMKTKEDLLRARYSIPENVLIRFYAGKLSNRGETVAIKKPFSFTAKNDGTKQWYYEISDATIYNDRWSGLTEADGKGKSLNRKDYTTMGYGSASWQALDPTPGK
;
A
#
# COMPACT_ATOMS: atom_id res chain seq x y z
N MET A 1 -51.23 7.02 -38.62
CA MET A 1 -51.26 8.45 -38.98
C MET A 1 -50.10 9.09 -38.29
N ASN A 2 -48.98 9.17 -38.97
CA ASN A 2 -48.40 10.37 -39.62
C ASN A 2 -48.15 11.48 -38.60
N THR A 3 -46.97 12.02 -38.41
CA THR A 3 -45.93 12.39 -39.35
C THR A 3 -44.65 12.77 -38.62
N LYS A 4 -43.53 12.42 -39.27
CA LYS A 4 -42.18 12.92 -39.04
C LYS A 4 -42.09 14.45 -39.22
N LYS A 5 -41.16 15.12 -38.54
CA LYS A 5 -40.44 16.25 -39.14
C LYS A 5 -38.98 16.33 -38.63
N TRP A 6 -38.10 16.25 -39.57
CA TRP A 6 -36.70 16.64 -39.57
C TRP A 6 -36.61 18.15 -39.84
N LEU A 7 -35.54 18.78 -39.38
CA LEU A 7 -34.75 19.85 -40.05
C LEU A 7 -33.64 20.21 -39.06
N ALA A 8 -32.41 19.96 -39.31
CA ALA A 8 -31.44 20.46 -40.30
C ALA A 8 -30.73 21.76 -39.84
N VAL A 9 -29.45 21.56 -39.52
CA VAL A 9 -28.24 22.30 -40.00
C VAL A 9 -28.27 23.82 -39.98
N GLY A 10 -27.31 24.37 -39.31
CA GLY A 10 -26.90 25.77 -39.45
C GLY A 10 -25.47 25.98 -39.02
N SER A 11 -24.55 25.75 -39.96
CA SER A 11 -23.17 26.25 -39.89
C SER A 11 -23.17 27.76 -39.91
N CYS A 12 -22.33 28.42 -39.13
CA CYS A 12 -21.82 29.75 -39.44
C CYS A 12 -20.34 29.80 -39.08
N ALA A 13 -19.57 29.99 -40.12
CA ALA A 13 -18.14 30.24 -40.11
C ALA A 13 -17.85 31.74 -40.03
N ALA A 14 -16.69 32.03 -39.52
CA ALA A 14 -15.80 33.19 -39.79
C ALA A 14 -16.16 34.58 -39.31
N ALA A 15 -15.24 35.13 -38.50
CA ALA A 15 -14.55 36.37 -38.94
C ALA A 15 -13.27 36.54 -38.12
N MET A 16 -12.16 36.51 -38.81
CA MET A 16 -10.87 37.11 -38.44
C MET A 16 -11.04 38.61 -38.26
N SER A 17 -10.39 39.19 -37.27
CA SER A 17 -9.86 40.55 -37.39
C SER A 17 -8.50 40.63 -36.70
N MET A 18 -7.50 40.78 -37.52
CA MET A 18 -6.17 41.28 -37.20
C MET A 18 -6.26 42.73 -36.71
N PHE A 19 -5.50 43.02 -35.68
CA PHE A 19 -4.87 44.34 -35.58
C PHE A 19 -3.40 44.19 -35.25
N ASN A 20 -2.63 44.77 -36.11
CA ASN A 20 -1.19 44.88 -36.14
C ASN A 20 -0.78 46.25 -35.55
N ALA A 21 0.48 46.36 -35.16
CA ALA A 21 1.32 47.54 -34.97
C ALA A 21 1.32 48.14 -33.55
N CYS A 22 2.41 48.59 -33.02
CA CYS A 22 3.79 48.92 -33.41
C CYS A 22 4.65 48.91 -32.15
N SER A 23 5.81 48.44 -32.25
CA SER A 23 7.15 48.96 -31.94
C SER A 23 7.21 50.19 -31.02
N ASP A 24 8.04 50.10 -29.98
CA ASP A 24 9.18 51.02 -29.84
C ASP A 24 10.27 50.42 -28.95
N ASP A 25 11.45 50.57 -29.44
CA ASP A 25 12.76 50.29 -28.85
C ASP A 25 12.98 51.09 -27.54
N GLU A 26 13.54 50.46 -26.54
CA GLU A 26 14.62 51.10 -25.78
C GLU A 26 15.59 50.07 -25.22
N SER A 27 16.77 50.07 -25.77
CA SER A 27 17.98 49.43 -25.34
C SER A 27 18.49 50.00 -24.02
N SER A 28 18.76 49.14 -23.05
CA SER A 28 19.66 49.47 -21.95
C SER A 28 20.76 48.40 -21.84
N PRO A 29 21.99 48.80 -21.55
CA PRO A 29 23.18 48.03 -21.81
C PRO A 29 23.44 46.95 -20.73
N VAL A 30 23.87 45.81 -21.19
CA VAL A 30 24.40 44.72 -20.38
C VAL A 30 25.75 45.13 -19.82
N VAL A 31 25.90 45.14 -18.50
CA VAL A 31 27.16 45.26 -17.80
C VAL A 31 27.66 43.82 -17.54
N PRO A 32 28.90 43.48 -17.96
CA PRO A 32 29.44 42.19 -17.64
C PRO A 32 29.92 42.13 -16.18
N PRO A 33 29.85 40.99 -15.50
CA PRO A 33 30.38 40.82 -14.14
C PRO A 33 31.89 40.76 -14.15
N ASP A 34 32.49 41.45 -13.18
CA ASP A 34 33.94 41.49 -12.93
C ASP A 34 34.50 40.12 -12.51
N PRO A 35 35.78 39.83 -12.82
CA PRO A 35 36.39 38.55 -12.53
C PRO A 35 36.79 38.43 -11.06
N ILE A 36 36.55 37.27 -10.51
CA ILE A 36 36.98 36.85 -9.17
C ILE A 36 38.49 36.66 -9.14
N PRO A 37 39.24 37.21 -8.17
CA PRO A 37 40.68 37.04 -8.08
C PRO A 37 41.03 35.66 -7.50
N SER A 38 41.90 34.97 -8.21
CA SER A 38 42.65 33.81 -7.74
C SER A 38 43.80 34.25 -6.82
N SER A 39 43.90 33.68 -5.64
CA SER A 39 45.14 33.61 -4.86
C SER A 39 44.98 32.49 -3.85
N SER A 40 45.90 31.73 -3.54
CA SER A 40 47.29 31.41 -3.77
C SER A 40 47.62 30.31 -2.75
N SER A 41 48.33 29.35 -3.22
CA SER A 41 48.98 28.25 -2.51
C SER A 41 49.67 28.69 -1.22
N VAL A 42 49.52 27.92 -0.14
CA VAL A 42 50.45 27.91 0.98
C VAL A 42 50.98 26.49 1.19
N VAL A 43 52.27 26.46 1.22
CA VAL A 43 53.26 25.40 1.26
C VAL A 43 53.21 24.65 2.60
N VAL A 44 53.40 23.34 2.51
CA VAL A 44 53.79 22.45 3.61
C VAL A 44 55.29 22.58 3.92
N PRO A 45 55.73 22.46 5.14
CA PRO A 45 57.04 21.84 5.42
C PRO A 45 56.90 20.54 6.21
N GLY A 46 57.64 19.59 5.75
CA GLY A 46 57.73 18.25 6.26
C GLY A 46 58.86 18.01 7.25
N SER A 47 58.96 16.74 7.56
CA SER A 47 60.05 15.96 8.17
C SER A 47 60.20 16.10 9.69
N SER A 48 60.38 15.02 10.44
CA SER A 48 61.46 14.06 10.32
C SER A 48 61.20 12.81 11.19
N GLU A 49 61.81 11.74 10.71
CA GLU A 49 62.02 10.45 11.36
C GLU A 49 62.72 10.55 12.72
N VAL A 50 62.47 9.54 13.58
CA VAL A 50 63.54 8.74 14.26
C VAL A 50 62.95 7.45 14.83
N ALA A 51 63.45 6.31 14.42
CA ALA A 51 63.62 5.08 15.18
C ALA A 51 65.10 5.00 15.55
N PRO A 52 65.65 4.13 16.40
CA PRO A 52 65.26 2.75 16.77
C PRO A 52 65.62 2.34 18.23
N ASN A 53 65.43 1.05 18.52
CA ASN A 53 66.25 0.08 19.26
C ASN A 53 65.60 -0.61 20.44
N SER A 54 65.33 -1.85 20.23
CA SER A 54 65.92 -3.13 20.70
C SER A 54 66.23 -3.28 22.19
N SER A 55 65.65 -4.32 22.81
CA SER A 55 66.45 -5.40 23.40
C SER A 55 65.58 -6.58 23.87
N ALA A 56 66.19 -7.73 23.76
CA ALA A 56 65.71 -9.08 23.92
C ALA A 56 65.51 -9.52 25.38
N GLY A 57 64.79 -10.61 25.57
CA GLY A 57 64.74 -11.37 26.83
C GLY A 57 63.68 -12.46 26.83
N GLU A 58 64.07 -13.60 26.35
CA GLU A 58 63.84 -15.00 26.73
C GLU A 58 62.44 -15.53 27.10
N ALA A 59 62.25 -16.66 26.48
CA ALA A 59 61.28 -17.71 26.44
C ALA A 59 60.75 -18.28 27.76
N GLN A 60 59.48 -18.65 27.72
CA GLN A 60 58.98 -19.98 28.17
C GLN A 60 57.60 -20.27 27.57
N THR A 61 57.45 -21.43 26.95
CA THR A 61 56.24 -22.10 26.46
C THR A 61 55.79 -23.17 27.47
N PRO A 62 54.65 -23.86 27.31
CA PRO A 62 53.39 -23.56 26.59
C PRO A 62 52.12 -23.84 27.40
N SER A 63 50.99 -23.27 27.04
CA SER A 63 49.70 -23.94 27.22
C SER A 63 48.65 -23.30 26.33
N SER A 64 48.08 -24.16 25.50
CA SER A 64 46.86 -24.10 24.67
C SER A 64 46.18 -22.73 24.44
N ALA A 65 46.38 -22.19 23.26
CA ALA A 65 45.69 -21.03 22.71
C ALA A 65 44.42 -21.45 22.00
N THR A 66 43.30 -20.89 22.39
CA THR A 66 42.13 -20.69 21.58
C THR A 66 42.37 -19.51 20.65
N VAL A 67 42.21 -19.75 19.38
CA VAL A 67 42.32 -18.76 18.30
C VAL A 67 41.17 -17.79 18.37
N PRO A 68 41.34 -16.48 18.35
CA PRO A 68 40.24 -15.55 18.05
C PRO A 68 40.04 -15.51 16.53
N THR A 69 38.94 -16.05 16.07
CA THR A 69 38.43 -15.88 14.71
C THR A 69 38.09 -14.43 14.46
N SER A 70 38.59 -13.94 13.35
CA SER A 70 38.26 -12.65 12.71
C SER A 70 36.78 -12.37 12.68
N SER A 71 36.43 -11.11 12.95
CA SER A 71 35.13 -10.51 12.72
C SER A 71 34.70 -10.67 11.26
N SER A 72 33.86 -11.65 10.97
CA SER A 72 33.04 -11.66 9.78
C SER A 72 31.83 -10.76 10.04
N ALA A 73 31.56 -9.88 9.09
CA ALA A 73 30.34 -9.11 9.01
C ALA A 73 29.16 -10.06 9.19
N THR A 74 28.34 -9.80 10.18
CA THR A 74 27.07 -10.48 10.37
C THR A 74 26.16 -10.14 9.19
N VAL A 75 26.02 -11.11 8.29
CA VAL A 75 24.87 -11.18 7.40
C VAL A 75 23.62 -11.19 8.31
N PRO A 76 22.60 -10.39 8.05
CA PRO A 76 21.36 -10.50 8.79
C PRO A 76 20.87 -11.94 8.65
N VAL A 77 20.86 -12.67 9.74
CA VAL A 77 20.19 -13.97 9.84
C VAL A 77 18.72 -13.66 9.57
N PRO A 78 18.02 -14.36 8.66
CA PRO A 78 16.58 -14.23 8.57
C PRO A 78 16.03 -14.50 9.96
N MET A 79 15.33 -13.52 10.53
CA MET A 79 14.70 -13.67 11.83
C MET A 79 13.83 -14.91 11.77
N SER A 80 14.14 -15.86 12.65
CA SER A 80 13.30 -17.01 12.88
C SER A 80 11.85 -16.52 13.00
N SER A 81 10.95 -17.14 12.26
CA SER A 81 9.52 -17.00 12.44
C SER A 81 9.24 -16.97 13.94
N GLU A 82 8.74 -15.83 14.44
CA GLU A 82 8.14 -15.82 15.77
C GLU A 82 7.16 -16.99 15.78
N SER A 83 7.27 -17.84 16.78
CA SER A 83 6.35 -18.93 16.97
C SER A 83 4.95 -18.34 17.02
N ILE A 84 4.16 -18.58 16.00
CA ILE A 84 2.74 -18.26 15.99
C ILE A 84 2.17 -19.04 17.17
N ASP A 85 1.76 -18.34 18.21
CA ASP A 85 1.03 -18.95 19.31
C ASP A 85 -0.18 -19.70 18.73
N PRO A 86 -0.55 -20.84 19.31
CA PRO A 86 -1.66 -21.61 18.78
C PRO A 86 -2.89 -20.69 18.70
N ILE A 87 -3.39 -20.55 17.50
CA ILE A 87 -4.57 -19.77 17.12
C ILE A 87 -5.63 -19.97 18.20
N ASP A 88 -6.11 -18.88 18.77
CA ASP A 88 -7.36 -18.91 19.53
C ASP A 88 -8.46 -19.39 18.57
N THR A 89 -8.70 -20.70 18.62
CA THR A 89 -9.58 -21.42 17.68
C THR A 89 -11.05 -21.09 17.89
N ALA A 90 -11.38 -20.28 18.90
CA ALA A 90 -12.76 -19.92 19.22
C ALA A 90 -13.29 -18.73 18.41
N SER A 91 -12.44 -17.87 17.85
CA SER A 91 -12.87 -16.56 17.34
C SER A 91 -13.01 -16.42 15.82
N SER A 92 -12.64 -17.39 14.98
CA SER A 92 -12.85 -17.27 13.52
C SER A 92 -12.85 -18.58 12.78
N GLN A 93 -13.96 -19.27 12.84
CA GLN A 93 -14.12 -20.51 12.07
C GLN A 93 -14.34 -20.26 10.58
N MET A 94 -14.71 -19.05 10.16
CA MET A 94 -14.93 -18.68 8.77
C MET A 94 -13.99 -17.56 8.33
N GLY A 95 -13.87 -17.42 7.01
CA GLY A 95 -13.08 -16.36 6.40
C GLY A 95 -13.47 -16.15 4.94
N VAL A 96 -12.89 -15.15 4.34
CA VAL A 96 -12.98 -14.86 2.91
C VAL A 96 -11.79 -15.50 2.21
N SER A 97 -12.04 -16.33 1.21
CA SER A 97 -11.00 -17.05 0.47
C SER A 97 -10.71 -16.49 -0.90
N GLU A 98 -11.69 -15.83 -1.53
CA GLU A 98 -11.51 -15.28 -2.88
C GLU A 98 -12.47 -14.10 -3.12
N ILE A 99 -11.98 -13.05 -3.80
CA ILE A 99 -12.76 -11.83 -4.09
C ILE A 99 -12.56 -11.45 -5.57
N MET A 100 -13.66 -11.32 -6.31
CA MET A 100 -13.70 -10.66 -7.61
C MET A 100 -14.32 -9.27 -7.42
N TYR A 101 -13.53 -8.27 -7.13
CA TYR A 101 -14.03 -6.93 -6.82
C TYR A 101 -14.10 -6.00 -8.04
N ASN A 102 -13.30 -6.26 -9.08
CA ASN A 102 -13.29 -5.49 -10.33
C ASN A 102 -13.32 -6.46 -11.51
N ALA A 103 -14.50 -6.99 -11.80
CA ALA A 103 -14.68 -7.95 -12.89
C ALA A 103 -14.67 -7.26 -14.26
N PRO A 104 -13.93 -7.77 -15.27
CA PRO A 104 -13.92 -7.19 -16.63
C PRO A 104 -15.29 -7.09 -17.28
N GLY A 105 -16.22 -7.93 -16.87
CA GLY A 105 -17.63 -7.93 -17.33
C GLY A 105 -18.55 -7.01 -16.56
N GLY A 106 -18.03 -6.22 -15.61
CA GLY A 106 -18.80 -5.29 -14.77
C GLY A 106 -19.34 -5.93 -13.51
N SER A 107 -20.03 -5.12 -12.68
CA SER A 107 -20.43 -5.49 -11.32
C SER A 107 -21.34 -6.71 -11.20
N ALA A 108 -22.08 -7.07 -12.24
CA ALA A 108 -22.87 -8.31 -12.27
C ALA A 108 -22.03 -9.59 -12.11
N LEU A 109 -20.70 -9.50 -12.33
CA LEU A 109 -19.75 -10.59 -12.14
C LEU A 109 -18.88 -10.43 -10.90
N GLU A 110 -19.17 -9.49 -10.02
CA GLU A 110 -18.52 -9.36 -8.71
C GLU A 110 -19.04 -10.46 -7.76
N TRP A 111 -18.11 -11.01 -6.98
CA TRP A 111 -18.44 -12.05 -6.00
C TRP A 111 -17.39 -12.17 -4.90
N VAL A 112 -17.82 -12.74 -3.80
CA VAL A 112 -17.02 -13.07 -2.61
C VAL A 112 -17.20 -14.55 -2.30
N GLU A 113 -16.11 -15.25 -2.06
CA GLU A 113 -16.11 -16.63 -1.58
C GLU A 113 -15.84 -16.67 -0.08
N VAL A 114 -16.73 -17.32 0.65
CA VAL A 114 -16.61 -17.55 2.09
C VAL A 114 -16.43 -19.03 2.36
N TYR A 115 -15.60 -19.39 3.33
CA TYR A 115 -15.25 -20.78 3.63
C TYR A 115 -15.10 -21.02 5.13
N ILE A 116 -15.18 -22.28 5.57
CA ILE A 116 -14.80 -22.68 6.92
C ILE A 116 -13.31 -22.95 6.96
N LYS A 117 -12.58 -22.23 7.82
CA LYS A 117 -11.14 -22.38 7.99
C LYS A 117 -10.75 -23.79 8.45
N ALA A 118 -9.57 -24.24 8.06
CA ALA A 118 -9.05 -25.53 8.51
C ALA A 118 -8.59 -25.44 9.99
N GLY A 119 -8.94 -26.43 10.78
CA GLY A 119 -8.50 -26.55 12.18
C GLY A 119 -9.00 -27.88 12.79
N PRO A 120 -8.31 -28.45 13.78
CA PRO A 120 -8.72 -29.71 14.38
C PRO A 120 -10.05 -29.63 15.11
N ASP A 121 -10.36 -28.46 15.68
CA ASP A 121 -11.54 -28.24 16.52
C ASP A 121 -12.70 -27.56 15.77
N ILE A 122 -12.56 -27.32 14.46
CA ILE A 122 -13.57 -26.68 13.62
C ILE A 122 -14.46 -27.76 12.99
N GLY A 123 -15.75 -27.68 13.25
CA GLY A 123 -16.79 -28.57 12.70
C GLY A 123 -17.62 -27.92 11.59
N ASP A 124 -18.72 -28.60 11.25
CA ASP A 124 -19.73 -28.05 10.36
C ASP A 124 -20.43 -26.86 11.03
N MET A 125 -20.83 -25.86 10.26
CA MET A 125 -21.46 -24.65 10.75
C MET A 125 -22.86 -24.46 10.17
N GLU A 126 -23.74 -23.84 10.95
CA GLU A 126 -25.04 -23.34 10.48
C GLU A 126 -24.89 -21.92 9.93
N LEU A 127 -25.38 -21.69 8.72
CA LEU A 127 -25.28 -20.37 8.06
C LEU A 127 -26.26 -19.33 8.60
N SER A 128 -27.38 -19.75 9.23
CA SER A 128 -28.37 -18.80 9.73
C SER A 128 -27.75 -17.92 10.81
N GLY A 129 -27.86 -16.59 10.61
CA GLY A 129 -27.23 -15.57 11.45
C GLY A 129 -25.80 -15.18 11.08
N LEU A 130 -25.21 -15.86 10.10
CA LEU A 130 -24.01 -15.38 9.44
C LEU A 130 -24.38 -14.22 8.51
N ARG A 131 -23.53 -13.20 8.46
CA ARG A 131 -23.70 -12.01 7.61
C ARG A 131 -22.38 -11.61 6.97
N LEU A 132 -22.46 -11.04 5.77
CA LEU A 132 -21.46 -10.13 5.27
C LEU A 132 -21.92 -8.70 5.57
N ASP A 133 -21.01 -7.86 6.04
CA ASP A 133 -21.21 -6.43 6.24
C ASP A 133 -20.00 -5.65 5.67
N GLY A 134 -20.10 -4.33 5.59
CA GLY A 134 -19.05 -3.48 5.05
C GLY A 134 -19.25 -3.19 3.57
N ALA A 135 -18.30 -3.60 2.74
CA ALA A 135 -18.35 -3.37 1.28
C ALA A 135 -19.67 -3.81 0.65
N VAL A 136 -20.21 -4.93 1.12
CA VAL A 136 -21.54 -5.45 0.74
C VAL A 136 -22.23 -6.02 1.96
N ASN A 137 -23.59 -5.98 1.97
CA ASN A 137 -24.38 -6.53 3.04
C ASN A 137 -25.17 -7.74 2.54
N PHE A 138 -25.07 -8.88 3.24
CA PHE A 138 -25.79 -10.09 2.90
C PHE A 138 -26.05 -10.95 4.14
N ALA A 139 -27.31 -11.31 4.39
CA ALA A 139 -27.68 -12.26 5.44
C ALA A 139 -27.83 -13.66 4.85
N PHE A 140 -27.06 -14.62 5.35
CA PHE A 140 -27.15 -15.99 4.85
C PHE A 140 -28.45 -16.67 5.27
N PRO A 141 -29.09 -17.43 4.38
CA PRO A 141 -30.23 -18.27 4.74
C PRO A 141 -29.77 -19.44 5.63
N SER A 142 -30.75 -20.10 6.28
CA SER A 142 -30.48 -21.34 7.03
C SER A 142 -29.92 -22.44 6.14
N GLY A 143 -29.01 -23.24 6.71
CA GLY A 143 -28.40 -24.41 6.09
C GLY A 143 -26.99 -24.63 6.60
N GLY A 144 -26.61 -25.90 6.78
CA GLY A 144 -25.26 -26.26 7.23
C GLY A 144 -24.21 -26.04 6.14
N LEU A 145 -23.03 -25.57 6.51
CA LEU A 145 -21.81 -25.56 5.70
C LEU A 145 -20.84 -26.55 6.32
N LYS A 146 -20.36 -27.48 5.54
CA LYS A 146 -19.37 -28.48 6.01
C LYS A 146 -17.97 -27.91 5.95
N LYS A 147 -17.13 -28.39 6.84
CA LYS A 147 -15.70 -28.09 6.81
C LYS A 147 -15.10 -28.40 5.42
N GLY A 148 -14.40 -27.44 4.86
CA GLY A 148 -13.81 -27.53 3.52
C GLY A 148 -14.76 -27.25 2.37
N GLU A 149 -16.03 -26.88 2.65
CA GLU A 149 -16.95 -26.36 1.65
C GLU A 149 -16.82 -24.83 1.54
N TYR A 150 -17.16 -24.34 0.36
CA TYR A 150 -17.13 -22.92 0.01
C TYR A 150 -18.54 -22.49 -0.39
N VAL A 151 -18.85 -21.23 -0.13
CA VAL A 151 -20.09 -20.58 -0.60
C VAL A 151 -19.76 -19.27 -1.30
N ILE A 152 -20.45 -19.00 -2.38
CA ILE A 152 -20.33 -17.76 -3.13
C ILE A 152 -21.49 -16.84 -2.78
N VAL A 153 -21.17 -15.57 -2.55
CA VAL A 153 -22.13 -14.47 -2.54
C VAL A 153 -21.79 -13.55 -3.70
N THR A 154 -22.73 -13.29 -4.58
CA THR A 154 -22.48 -12.54 -5.83
C THR A 154 -23.54 -11.45 -6.04
N ASN A 155 -23.15 -10.43 -6.79
CA ASN A 155 -24.04 -9.34 -7.20
C ASN A 155 -25.23 -9.87 -8.02
N ASP A 156 -25.00 -10.75 -9.00
CA ASP A 156 -26.04 -11.37 -9.83
C ASP A 156 -25.82 -12.89 -9.97
N PRO A 157 -26.54 -13.71 -9.17
CA PRO A 157 -26.42 -15.16 -9.23
C PRO A 157 -26.74 -15.77 -10.61
N THR A 158 -27.58 -15.12 -11.41
CA THR A 158 -27.94 -15.62 -12.74
C THR A 158 -26.77 -15.44 -13.71
N THR A 159 -26.21 -14.24 -13.76
CA THR A 159 -25.03 -13.93 -14.58
C THR A 159 -23.82 -14.75 -14.12
N PHE A 160 -23.61 -14.86 -12.80
CA PHE A 160 -22.55 -15.69 -12.24
C PHE A 160 -22.64 -17.15 -12.74
N LYS A 161 -23.78 -17.83 -12.54
CA LYS A 161 -23.98 -19.23 -12.96
C LYS A 161 -23.90 -19.42 -14.48
N SER A 162 -24.26 -18.43 -15.27
CA SER A 162 -24.11 -18.50 -16.73
C SER A 162 -22.66 -18.39 -17.19
N THR A 163 -21.82 -17.73 -16.42
CA THR A 163 -20.39 -17.53 -16.67
C THR A 163 -19.57 -18.71 -16.15
N TYR A 164 -19.79 -19.12 -14.92
CA TYR A 164 -19.09 -20.22 -14.26
C TYR A 164 -19.87 -21.55 -14.38
N LYS A 165 -19.77 -22.17 -15.57
CA LYS A 165 -20.56 -23.37 -15.91
C LYS A 165 -20.09 -24.65 -15.25
N ASN A 166 -18.85 -24.72 -14.80
CA ASN A 166 -18.20 -25.94 -14.30
C ASN A 166 -18.00 -25.89 -12.78
N LEU A 167 -18.93 -25.32 -12.05
CA LEU A 167 -18.84 -25.30 -10.59
C LEU A 167 -18.95 -26.70 -10.00
N PRO A 168 -18.23 -27.01 -8.91
CA PRO A 168 -18.42 -28.22 -8.14
C PRO A 168 -19.90 -28.39 -7.71
N ALA A 169 -20.39 -29.62 -7.68
CA ALA A 169 -21.80 -29.91 -7.39
C ALA A 169 -22.25 -29.44 -5.99
N ASN A 170 -21.33 -29.30 -5.05
CA ASN A 170 -21.56 -28.78 -3.70
C ASN A 170 -21.38 -27.25 -3.59
N CYS A 171 -21.01 -26.56 -4.66
CA CYS A 171 -20.86 -25.12 -4.66
C CYS A 171 -22.22 -24.44 -4.55
N ARG A 172 -22.44 -23.72 -3.47
CA ARG A 172 -23.66 -22.95 -3.26
C ARG A 172 -23.44 -21.49 -3.61
N VAL A 173 -24.35 -20.95 -4.43
CA VAL A 173 -24.29 -19.57 -4.91
C VAL A 173 -25.50 -18.81 -4.40
N PHE A 174 -25.24 -17.81 -3.60
CA PHE A 174 -26.20 -16.90 -3.00
C PHE A 174 -26.11 -15.50 -3.63
N GLY A 175 -27.08 -14.66 -3.30
CA GLY A 175 -27.20 -13.29 -3.76
C GLY A 175 -28.59 -13.01 -4.37
N PRO A 176 -28.85 -11.80 -4.90
CA PRO A 176 -27.91 -10.68 -4.81
C PRO A 176 -27.71 -10.25 -3.35
N TRP A 177 -26.61 -9.56 -3.07
CA TRP A 177 -26.48 -8.83 -1.81
C TRP A 177 -27.39 -7.59 -1.79
N ASP A 178 -27.48 -6.91 -0.65
CA ASP A 178 -28.42 -5.83 -0.44
C ASP A 178 -28.18 -4.65 -1.40
N LYS A 179 -29.23 -3.89 -1.63
CA LYS A 179 -29.16 -2.67 -2.42
C LYS A 179 -28.55 -1.52 -1.61
N ASP A 180 -27.80 -0.67 -2.28
CA ASP A 180 -27.41 0.62 -1.73
C ASP A 180 -28.67 1.46 -1.45
N PRO A 181 -28.92 1.85 -0.20
CA PRO A 181 -30.11 2.59 0.18
C PRO A 181 -30.22 3.98 -0.47
N LYS A 182 -29.12 4.53 -0.98
CA LYS A 182 -29.10 5.85 -1.65
C LYS A 182 -29.49 5.76 -3.12
N THR A 183 -29.14 4.67 -3.79
CA THR A 183 -29.31 4.51 -5.24
C THR A 183 -30.43 3.53 -5.62
N ASP A 184 -30.91 2.71 -4.68
CA ASP A 184 -31.84 1.58 -4.90
C ASP A 184 -31.31 0.54 -5.92
N GLN A 185 -30.01 0.59 -6.23
CA GLN A 185 -29.34 -0.41 -7.07
C GLN A 185 -28.67 -1.45 -6.17
N VAL A 186 -28.47 -2.67 -6.69
CA VAL A 186 -27.64 -3.67 -6.00
C VAL A 186 -26.28 -3.04 -5.74
N ALA A 187 -25.81 -3.10 -4.49
CA ALA A 187 -24.51 -2.58 -4.13
C ALA A 187 -23.42 -3.24 -4.98
N LYS A 188 -22.28 -2.60 -5.11
CA LYS A 188 -21.11 -3.13 -5.82
C LYS A 188 -19.88 -2.97 -4.95
N LEU A 189 -18.91 -3.83 -5.14
CA LEU A 189 -17.61 -3.69 -4.53
C LEU A 189 -16.93 -2.42 -5.07
N ILE A 190 -16.28 -1.67 -4.21
CA ILE A 190 -15.58 -0.43 -4.60
C ILE A 190 -14.23 -0.81 -5.20
N ASN A 191 -13.99 -0.42 -6.46
CA ASN A 191 -12.77 -0.81 -7.17
C ASN A 191 -11.49 -0.28 -6.52
N GLU A 192 -11.56 0.86 -5.84
CA GLU A 192 -10.44 1.47 -5.12
C GLU A 192 -10.05 0.73 -3.84
N GLY A 193 -10.96 -0.09 -3.32
CA GLY A 193 -10.75 -0.90 -2.13
C GLY A 193 -11.82 -0.71 -1.07
N ASP A 194 -12.00 -1.72 -0.25
CA ASP A 194 -12.99 -1.74 0.84
C ASP A 194 -12.70 -2.90 1.81
N VAL A 195 -13.53 -3.06 2.82
CA VAL A 195 -13.45 -4.13 3.81
C VAL A 195 -14.75 -4.96 3.78
N ILE A 196 -14.61 -6.27 3.82
CA ILE A 196 -15.71 -7.23 3.94
C ILE A 196 -15.61 -7.89 5.30
N ASP A 197 -16.59 -7.63 6.16
CA ASP A 197 -16.70 -8.26 7.47
C ASP A 197 -17.58 -9.51 7.38
N VAL A 198 -17.05 -10.63 7.84
CA VAL A 198 -17.82 -11.85 8.06
C VAL A 198 -18.24 -11.89 9.53
N LYS A 199 -19.50 -11.60 9.82
CA LYS A 199 -20.04 -11.62 11.19
C LYS A 199 -20.60 -12.96 11.55
N ILE A 200 -20.12 -13.53 12.64
CA ILE A 200 -20.48 -14.85 13.15
C ILE A 200 -21.25 -14.67 14.45
N HIS A 201 -22.30 -15.47 14.65
CA HIS A 201 -23.12 -15.51 15.87
C HIS A 201 -22.38 -15.24 17.18
N GLY A 202 -22.46 -14.03 17.73
CA GLY A 202 -22.00 -13.69 19.08
C GLY A 202 -20.50 -13.79 19.32
N SER A 203 -19.68 -14.01 18.29
CA SER A 203 -18.22 -13.99 18.34
C SER A 203 -17.66 -13.00 17.33
N GLY A 204 -16.41 -12.58 17.52
CA GLY A 204 -15.78 -11.52 16.77
C GLY A 204 -15.83 -11.64 15.25
N ASP A 205 -15.79 -10.52 14.58
CA ASP A 205 -15.83 -10.38 13.13
C ASP A 205 -14.51 -10.84 12.49
N VAL A 206 -14.57 -11.37 11.27
CA VAL A 206 -13.42 -11.58 10.40
C VAL A 206 -13.47 -10.51 9.33
N SER A 207 -12.47 -9.66 9.26
CA SER A 207 -12.39 -8.60 8.25
C SER A 207 -11.39 -8.99 7.16
N ALA A 208 -11.88 -9.01 5.92
CA ALA A 208 -11.05 -9.15 4.73
C ALA A 208 -10.99 -7.81 4.01
N ALA A 209 -9.80 -7.26 3.88
CA ALA A 209 -9.60 -6.02 3.13
C ALA A 209 -9.16 -6.33 1.68
N PHE A 210 -9.40 -5.38 0.79
CA PHE A 210 -8.86 -5.37 -0.57
C PHE A 210 -8.64 -3.94 -1.05
N SER A 211 -7.69 -3.76 -1.98
CA SER A 211 -7.43 -2.48 -2.63
C SER A 211 -6.84 -2.69 -4.02
N ASN A 212 -6.95 -1.70 -4.88
CA ASN A 212 -6.29 -1.67 -6.19
C ASN A 212 -4.89 -1.01 -6.14
N GLU A 213 -4.45 -0.53 -4.97
CA GLU A 213 -3.14 0.10 -4.81
C GLU A 213 -2.08 -0.91 -4.37
N PRO A 214 -0.82 -0.76 -4.80
CA PRO A 214 0.27 -1.57 -4.29
C PRO A 214 0.34 -1.53 -2.74
N PRO A 215 0.69 -2.66 -2.07
CA PRO A 215 1.19 -3.90 -2.65
C PRO A 215 0.13 -4.96 -3.00
N TRP A 216 -1.13 -4.57 -3.16
CA TRP A 216 -2.19 -5.49 -3.60
C TRP A 216 -1.94 -5.97 -5.03
N PRO A 217 -2.30 -7.23 -5.37
CA PRO A 217 -2.10 -7.79 -6.71
C PRO A 217 -2.87 -7.03 -7.79
N SER A 218 -2.17 -6.33 -8.69
CA SER A 218 -2.79 -5.49 -9.71
C SER A 218 -3.56 -6.30 -10.78
N LEU A 219 -3.27 -7.58 -10.93
CA LEU A 219 -3.99 -8.47 -11.84
C LEU A 219 -5.46 -8.70 -11.43
N ALA A 220 -5.80 -8.44 -10.16
CA ALA A 220 -7.16 -8.51 -9.67
C ALA A 220 -7.96 -7.22 -9.96
N ASP A 221 -7.28 -6.12 -10.32
CA ASP A 221 -7.90 -4.85 -10.67
C ASP A 221 -8.27 -4.79 -12.15
N GLY A 222 -9.44 -5.32 -12.49
CA GLY A 222 -10.02 -5.25 -13.83
C GLY A 222 -9.30 -6.07 -14.92
N LYS A 223 -8.26 -6.83 -14.57
CA LYS A 223 -7.46 -7.62 -15.52
C LYS A 223 -7.88 -9.10 -15.58
N GLY A 224 -9.04 -9.41 -15.04
CA GLY A 224 -9.66 -10.73 -15.14
C GLY A 224 -9.17 -11.76 -14.14
N ARG A 225 -8.45 -11.37 -13.10
CA ARG A 225 -8.09 -12.26 -12.00
C ARG A 225 -8.78 -11.84 -10.71
N THR A 226 -8.85 -12.75 -9.74
CA THR A 226 -9.39 -12.51 -8.41
C THR A 226 -8.27 -12.30 -7.40
N LEU A 227 -8.59 -11.72 -6.26
CA LEU A 227 -7.77 -11.85 -5.07
C LEU A 227 -8.04 -13.20 -4.41
N VAL A 228 -6.99 -13.95 -4.11
CA VAL A 228 -7.07 -15.24 -3.44
C VAL A 228 -6.28 -15.20 -2.16
N TYR A 229 -6.90 -15.56 -1.05
CA TYR A 229 -6.25 -15.67 0.25
C TYR A 229 -5.31 -16.88 0.29
N LYS A 230 -4.07 -16.67 0.75
CA LYS A 230 -3.00 -17.68 0.79
C LYS A 230 -3.19 -18.73 1.90
N GLY A 231 -4.23 -18.59 2.75
CA GLY A 231 -4.52 -19.52 3.84
C GLY A 231 -3.73 -19.26 5.12
N SER A 232 -2.96 -18.20 5.19
CA SER A 232 -2.18 -17.80 6.37
C SER A 232 -2.05 -16.27 6.47
N GLY A 233 -1.84 -15.76 7.67
CA GLY A 233 -1.80 -14.32 7.93
C GLY A 233 -3.17 -13.69 8.17
N SER A 234 -3.22 -12.37 8.30
CA SER A 234 -4.46 -11.61 8.42
C SER A 234 -5.12 -11.44 7.06
N GLU A 235 -6.43 -11.60 6.96
CA GLU A 235 -7.18 -11.33 5.73
C GLU A 235 -7.27 -9.82 5.42
N ALA A 236 -6.88 -8.97 6.37
CA ALA A 236 -6.75 -7.52 6.14
C ALA A 236 -5.35 -7.13 5.61
N ASP A 237 -4.40 -8.06 5.54
CA ASP A 237 -3.02 -7.80 5.14
C ASP A 237 -2.82 -8.18 3.65
N PRO A 238 -2.38 -7.26 2.79
CA PRO A 238 -2.12 -7.54 1.37
C PRO A 238 -1.10 -8.67 1.15
N SER A 239 -0.14 -8.89 2.05
CA SER A 239 0.81 -9.99 1.95
C SER A 239 0.16 -11.38 2.04
N SER A 240 -1.03 -11.46 2.64
CA SER A 240 -1.83 -12.68 2.76
C SER A 240 -2.62 -13.02 1.50
N TRP A 241 -2.61 -12.16 0.50
CA TRP A 241 -3.34 -12.32 -0.74
C TRP A 241 -2.43 -12.46 -1.96
N GLY A 242 -2.96 -13.04 -3.02
CA GLY A 242 -2.32 -13.14 -4.32
C GLY A 242 -3.35 -13.10 -5.44
N ALA A 243 -2.90 -12.90 -6.68
CA ALA A 243 -3.79 -13.04 -7.82
C ALA A 243 -4.12 -14.52 -8.07
N SER A 244 -5.33 -14.81 -8.56
CA SER A 244 -5.70 -16.18 -8.94
C SER A 244 -4.80 -16.74 -10.04
N SER A 245 -4.50 -18.05 -9.98
CA SER A 245 -3.70 -18.73 -11.00
C SER A 245 -4.43 -18.86 -12.36
N VAL A 246 -5.75 -18.68 -12.37
CA VAL A 246 -6.59 -18.77 -13.55
C VAL A 246 -7.40 -17.49 -13.76
N GLU A 247 -7.70 -17.18 -15.03
CA GLU A 247 -8.57 -16.06 -15.35
C GLU A 247 -9.99 -16.30 -14.82
N ASN A 248 -10.62 -15.22 -14.36
CA ASN A 248 -11.94 -15.17 -13.71
C ASN A 248 -12.03 -15.93 -12.40
N GLY A 249 -10.89 -16.34 -11.82
CA GLY A 249 -10.86 -17.06 -10.56
C GLY A 249 -11.29 -18.53 -10.66
N ASN A 250 -11.37 -19.17 -9.51
CA ASN A 250 -11.65 -20.60 -9.38
C ASN A 250 -12.67 -20.88 -8.27
N PRO A 251 -13.90 -20.35 -8.37
CA PRO A 251 -14.89 -20.38 -7.30
C PRO A 251 -15.24 -21.81 -6.88
N CYS A 252 -15.31 -22.03 -5.58
CA CYS A 252 -15.62 -23.31 -4.93
C CYS A 252 -14.65 -24.47 -5.22
N ALA A 253 -13.54 -24.22 -5.88
CA ALA A 253 -12.55 -25.25 -6.16
C ALA A 253 -11.42 -25.14 -5.12
N GLY A 254 -11.44 -25.90 -4.08
CA GLY A 254 -10.33 -25.97 -3.12
C GLY A 254 -8.97 -26.27 -3.79
N GLY A 255 -7.87 -25.93 -3.14
CA GLY A 255 -6.52 -26.21 -3.62
C GLY A 255 -5.68 -24.95 -3.85
N ASP A 256 -4.55 -25.14 -4.50
CA ASP A 256 -3.59 -24.06 -4.81
C ASP A 256 -4.16 -23.15 -5.91
N LYS A 257 -4.70 -22.02 -5.49
CA LYS A 257 -5.37 -21.07 -6.39
C LYS A 257 -4.53 -19.84 -6.72
N VAL A 258 -3.49 -19.59 -5.96
CA VAL A 258 -2.66 -18.39 -6.09
C VAL A 258 -1.67 -18.56 -7.23
N LEU A 259 -1.54 -17.54 -8.06
CA LEU A 259 -0.46 -17.47 -9.03
C LEU A 259 0.88 -17.36 -8.29
N ASP A 260 1.83 -18.22 -8.61
CA ASP A 260 3.17 -18.13 -8.05
C ASP A 260 3.76 -16.74 -8.29
N ALA A 261 4.31 -16.14 -7.24
CA ALA A 261 5.03 -14.87 -7.39
C ALA A 261 6.32 -15.07 -8.20
N THR A 262 6.73 -14.04 -8.92
CA THR A 262 8.10 -13.97 -9.42
C THR A 262 9.07 -13.78 -8.24
N THR A 263 10.27 -14.33 -8.32
CA THR A 263 11.31 -14.11 -7.30
C THR A 263 12.10 -12.81 -7.50
N VAL A 264 11.82 -12.10 -8.58
CA VAL A 264 12.44 -10.80 -8.89
C VAL A 264 11.40 -9.70 -8.75
N ARG A 265 11.74 -8.65 -8.00
CA ARG A 265 10.89 -7.48 -7.83
C ARG A 265 11.59 -6.19 -8.25
N LEU A 266 10.79 -5.17 -8.53
CA LEU A 266 11.27 -3.80 -8.51
C LEU A 266 11.71 -3.49 -7.07
N ASN A 267 12.94 -3.04 -6.89
CA ASN A 267 13.51 -2.75 -5.56
C ASN A 267 13.58 -1.27 -5.27
N GLU A 268 14.16 -0.50 -6.18
CA GLU A 268 14.30 0.95 -6.07
C GLU A 268 14.16 1.60 -7.45
N ILE A 269 13.41 2.70 -7.53
CA ILE A 269 13.25 3.51 -8.74
C ILE A 269 13.47 4.97 -8.38
N LYS A 270 14.35 5.64 -9.13
CA LYS A 270 14.56 7.08 -9.07
C LYS A 270 14.05 7.73 -10.35
N PRO A 271 13.32 8.86 -10.28
CA PRO A 271 12.90 9.58 -11.47
C PRO A 271 14.08 9.96 -12.36
N PHE A 272 13.87 9.88 -13.66
CA PHE A 272 14.78 10.41 -14.66
C PHE A 272 14.30 11.83 -15.05
N VAL A 273 15.11 12.83 -14.74
CA VAL A 273 14.83 14.23 -15.10
C VAL A 273 16.03 14.78 -15.84
N ILE A 274 15.84 15.14 -17.09
CA ILE A 274 16.93 15.65 -17.96
C ILE A 274 17.65 16.82 -17.27
N ASN A 275 18.97 16.72 -17.16
CA ASN A 275 19.87 17.67 -16.50
C ASN A 275 19.69 17.82 -14.98
N GLU A 276 18.84 17.02 -14.34
CA GLU A 276 18.63 17.07 -12.88
C GLU A 276 18.95 15.73 -12.20
N THR A 277 18.44 14.61 -12.74
CA THR A 277 18.66 13.28 -12.17
C THR A 277 18.93 12.24 -13.24
N ASP A 278 19.85 11.31 -12.95
CA ASP A 278 20.24 10.24 -13.88
C ASP A 278 19.20 9.12 -13.96
N GLY A 279 18.20 9.13 -13.09
CA GLY A 279 17.25 8.03 -13.00
C GLY A 279 17.89 6.71 -12.52
N LEU A 280 17.08 5.83 -11.99
CA LEU A 280 17.50 4.50 -11.53
C LEU A 280 16.32 3.53 -11.67
N VAL A 281 16.57 2.32 -12.14
CA VAL A 281 15.69 1.17 -11.91
C VAL A 281 16.55 0.03 -11.41
N GLU A 282 16.25 -0.42 -10.21
CA GLU A 282 16.91 -1.55 -9.58
C GLU A 282 15.93 -2.70 -9.40
N LEU A 283 16.38 -3.90 -9.77
CA LEU A 283 15.70 -5.16 -9.52
C LEU A 283 16.39 -5.90 -8.37
N TYR A 284 15.62 -6.58 -7.54
CA TYR A 284 16.11 -7.46 -6.50
C TYR A 284 15.52 -8.87 -6.66
N ASN A 285 16.39 -9.86 -6.65
CA ASN A 285 16.00 -11.27 -6.67
C ASN A 285 16.14 -11.84 -5.25
N TYR A 286 15.01 -12.10 -4.60
CA TYR A 286 14.97 -12.75 -3.28
C TYR A 286 14.98 -14.29 -3.34
N GLY A 287 15.09 -14.84 -4.55
CA GLY A 287 15.22 -16.29 -4.78
C GLY A 287 16.65 -16.79 -4.57
N SER A 288 16.79 -18.10 -4.38
CA SER A 288 18.06 -18.80 -4.15
C SER A 288 18.84 -19.13 -5.43
N ALA A 289 18.30 -18.81 -6.61
CA ALA A 289 18.93 -19.02 -7.90
C ALA A 289 18.97 -17.71 -8.71
N PRO A 290 20.00 -17.49 -9.56
CA PRO A 290 20.03 -16.32 -10.43
C PRO A 290 18.89 -16.41 -11.47
N VAL A 291 18.33 -15.26 -11.85
CA VAL A 291 17.24 -15.13 -12.82
C VAL A 291 17.68 -14.22 -13.96
N ASP A 292 17.57 -14.72 -15.21
CA ASP A 292 17.75 -13.89 -16.39
C ASP A 292 16.42 -13.21 -16.75
N VAL A 293 16.37 -11.90 -16.59
CA VAL A 293 15.21 -11.05 -16.88
C VAL A 293 15.18 -10.54 -18.32
N LYS A 294 16.00 -11.08 -19.21
CA LYS A 294 16.00 -10.69 -20.61
C LYS A 294 14.64 -10.92 -21.25
N GLY A 295 14.11 -9.86 -21.85
CA GLY A 295 12.78 -9.89 -22.48
C GLY A 295 11.60 -9.66 -21.51
N TRP A 296 11.85 -9.54 -20.20
CA TRP A 296 10.84 -9.04 -19.28
C TRP A 296 10.48 -7.59 -19.61
N GLU A 297 9.32 -7.15 -19.17
CA GLU A 297 8.77 -5.85 -19.55
C GLU A 297 8.57 -4.94 -18.34
N LEU A 298 9.07 -3.72 -18.46
CA LEU A 298 8.69 -2.60 -17.60
C LEU A 298 7.58 -1.80 -18.27
N GLU A 299 6.57 -1.39 -17.51
CA GLU A 299 5.45 -0.60 -18.00
C GLU A 299 5.16 0.58 -17.09
N SER A 300 5.06 1.78 -17.67
CA SER A 300 4.56 2.98 -17.00
C SER A 300 3.04 3.03 -17.16
N LYS A 301 2.31 2.95 -16.06
CA LYS A 301 0.84 3.04 -16.04
C LYS A 301 0.35 4.41 -16.51
N LYS A 302 1.07 5.47 -16.13
CA LYS A 302 0.70 6.85 -16.46
C LYS A 302 0.83 7.18 -17.94
N LYS A 303 1.85 6.61 -18.61
CA LYS A 303 2.12 6.87 -20.02
C LYS A 303 1.65 5.76 -20.94
N ASP A 304 1.22 4.63 -20.40
CA ASP A 304 0.86 3.43 -21.18
C ASP A 304 2.00 3.03 -22.13
N LYS A 305 3.24 3.07 -21.62
CA LYS A 305 4.45 2.74 -22.34
C LYS A 305 5.14 1.54 -21.73
N THR A 306 5.58 0.64 -22.60
CA THR A 306 6.28 -0.59 -22.23
C THR A 306 7.70 -0.57 -22.78
N TRP A 307 8.66 -0.98 -22.01
CA TRP A 307 10.04 -1.19 -22.41
C TRP A 307 10.49 -2.62 -22.06
N LYS A 308 11.13 -3.30 -23.02
CA LYS A 308 11.66 -4.65 -22.84
C LYS A 308 13.10 -4.60 -22.35
N ILE A 309 13.37 -5.32 -21.26
CA ILE A 309 14.72 -5.49 -20.75
C ILE A 309 15.56 -6.25 -21.78
N GLY A 310 16.67 -5.66 -22.20
CA GLY A 310 17.58 -6.17 -23.22
C GLY A 310 19.04 -5.92 -22.86
N GLY A 311 19.94 -6.16 -23.83
CA GLY A 311 21.38 -6.02 -23.62
C GLY A 311 22.04 -7.30 -23.11
N ASP A 312 23.27 -7.16 -22.59
CA ASP A 312 24.11 -8.29 -22.17
C ASP A 312 24.13 -8.52 -20.66
N ASN A 313 23.73 -7.52 -19.86
CA ASN A 313 23.66 -7.61 -18.40
C ASN A 313 22.20 -7.68 -17.95
N THR A 314 21.64 -8.88 -17.95
CA THR A 314 20.21 -9.12 -17.63
C THR A 314 20.03 -10.15 -16.53
N VAL A 315 21.11 -10.64 -15.92
CA VAL A 315 21.01 -11.66 -14.85
C VAL A 315 20.97 -11.00 -13.47
N VAL A 316 19.89 -11.18 -12.74
CA VAL A 316 19.78 -10.79 -11.35
C VAL A 316 20.33 -11.92 -10.48
N PRO A 317 21.44 -11.72 -9.75
CA PRO A 317 22.02 -12.76 -8.91
C PRO A 317 21.05 -13.27 -7.84
N ALA A 318 21.23 -14.50 -7.35
CA ALA A 318 20.49 -15.00 -6.19
C ALA A 318 20.74 -14.07 -4.96
N ASN A 319 19.68 -13.66 -4.28
CA ASN A 319 19.74 -12.70 -3.18
C ASN A 319 20.52 -11.44 -3.51
N GLY A 320 20.43 -10.96 -4.76
CA GLY A 320 21.24 -9.87 -5.29
C GLY A 320 20.46 -8.88 -6.14
N TYR A 321 21.15 -7.86 -6.55
CA TYR A 321 20.59 -6.69 -7.24
C TYR A 321 21.08 -6.60 -8.68
N LEU A 322 20.26 -5.99 -9.53
CA LEU A 322 20.61 -5.60 -10.89
C LEU A 322 20.17 -4.18 -11.14
N LEU A 323 21.13 -3.33 -11.47
CA LEU A 323 20.85 -1.97 -11.95
C LEU A 323 20.63 -2.02 -13.46
N LEU A 324 19.47 -1.56 -13.92
CA LEU A 324 19.21 -1.41 -15.34
C LEU A 324 19.82 -0.10 -15.85
N GLU A 325 20.33 -0.12 -17.07
CA GLU A 325 20.96 1.05 -17.67
C GLU A 325 20.00 2.23 -17.76
N SER A 326 20.38 3.33 -17.12
CA SER A 326 19.62 4.57 -17.11
C SER A 326 20.08 5.50 -18.21
N THR A 327 19.34 5.50 -19.32
CA THR A 327 19.59 6.42 -20.42
C THR A 327 18.32 7.19 -20.79
N ALA A 328 18.49 8.42 -21.30
CA ALA A 328 17.35 9.21 -21.79
C ALA A 328 16.54 8.48 -22.89
N ALA A 329 17.18 7.63 -23.69
CA ALA A 329 16.53 6.82 -24.72
C ALA A 329 15.61 5.73 -24.12
N VAL A 330 15.94 5.25 -22.90
CA VAL A 330 15.16 4.20 -22.21
C VAL A 330 14.15 4.82 -21.27
N PHE A 331 14.54 5.80 -20.48
CA PHE A 331 13.74 6.32 -19.36
C PHE A 331 13.22 7.76 -19.54
N GLY A 332 13.61 8.45 -20.62
CA GLY A 332 13.09 9.78 -20.95
C GLY A 332 11.69 9.74 -21.61
N ASP A 333 11.25 10.90 -22.09
CA ASP A 333 9.90 11.08 -22.67
C ASP A 333 9.58 10.14 -23.83
N ASP A 334 10.59 9.76 -24.62
CA ASP A 334 10.44 8.84 -25.76
C ASP A 334 10.57 7.35 -25.37
N GLY A 335 11.03 7.07 -24.15
CA GLY A 335 11.19 5.74 -23.58
C GLY A 335 10.06 5.35 -22.61
N LEU A 336 10.42 4.65 -21.52
CA LEU A 336 9.48 4.22 -20.47
C LEU A 336 8.82 5.39 -19.74
N TYR A 337 9.50 6.52 -19.63
CA TYR A 337 9.11 7.69 -18.85
C TYR A 337 9.11 7.44 -17.32
N LEU A 338 10.18 7.82 -16.69
CA LEU A 338 10.30 7.82 -15.22
C LEU A 338 10.29 9.26 -14.68
N GLY A 339 9.31 10.06 -15.07
CA GLY A 339 9.25 11.48 -14.71
C GLY A 339 8.97 11.70 -13.22
N ASN A 340 9.31 12.90 -12.74
CA ASN A 340 9.22 13.29 -11.33
C ASN A 340 7.81 13.69 -10.84
N ASN A 341 6.77 13.34 -11.60
CA ASN A 341 5.37 13.65 -11.27
C ASN A 341 4.58 12.44 -10.75
N GLY A 342 5.29 11.44 -10.29
CA GLY A 342 4.73 10.18 -9.84
C GLY A 342 4.19 9.31 -10.96
N ASP A 343 4.28 8.00 -10.76
CA ASP A 343 3.80 6.98 -11.66
C ASP A 343 3.65 5.67 -10.87
N GLU A 344 3.10 4.65 -11.51
CA GLU A 344 3.15 3.28 -11.05
C GLU A 344 3.85 2.46 -12.13
N ILE A 345 4.96 1.84 -11.76
CA ILE A 345 5.81 1.07 -12.67
C ILE A 345 5.61 -0.41 -12.39
N TYR A 346 5.28 -1.15 -13.42
CA TYR A 346 5.12 -2.60 -13.40
C TYR A 346 6.34 -3.29 -13.98
N LEU A 347 6.72 -4.41 -13.40
CA LEU A 347 7.64 -5.40 -13.97
C LEU A 347 6.85 -6.67 -14.26
N TYR A 348 6.76 -7.04 -15.53
CA TYR A 348 6.11 -8.28 -15.97
C TYR A 348 7.16 -9.33 -16.31
N GLU A 349 7.04 -10.50 -15.69
CA GLU A 349 7.79 -11.68 -16.09
C GLU A 349 7.34 -12.12 -17.49
N ALA A 350 8.30 -12.40 -18.35
CA ALA A 350 8.04 -12.92 -19.69
C ALA A 350 8.90 -14.15 -20.01
N ALA A 351 8.29 -15.12 -20.66
CA ALA A 351 8.96 -16.31 -21.19
C ALA A 351 8.66 -16.45 -22.67
N SER A 352 9.69 -16.68 -23.48
CA SER A 352 9.58 -16.80 -24.94
C SER A 352 8.80 -15.64 -25.61
N GLY A 353 8.95 -14.43 -25.05
CA GLY A 353 8.34 -13.22 -25.59
C GLY A 353 6.87 -13.01 -25.21
N THR A 354 6.32 -13.83 -24.31
CA THR A 354 4.94 -13.71 -23.81
C THR A 354 4.96 -13.50 -22.29
N ARG A 355 4.14 -12.59 -21.77
CA ARG A 355 3.95 -12.38 -20.31
C ARG A 355 3.42 -13.66 -19.69
N THR A 356 4.03 -14.09 -18.58
CA THR A 356 3.63 -15.30 -17.83
C THR A 356 2.41 -15.07 -16.94
N GLY A 357 2.04 -13.80 -16.74
CA GLY A 357 1.03 -13.38 -15.76
C GLY A 357 1.59 -13.08 -14.39
N LYS A 358 2.89 -13.30 -14.16
CA LYS A 358 3.56 -12.88 -12.92
C LYS A 358 4.08 -11.47 -13.07
N GLU A 359 3.84 -10.66 -12.04
CA GLU A 359 4.25 -9.25 -12.03
C GLU A 359 4.61 -8.76 -10.64
N THR A 360 5.30 -7.65 -10.60
CA THR A 360 5.45 -6.80 -9.42
C THR A 360 5.27 -5.35 -9.82
N SER A 361 4.91 -4.48 -8.89
CA SER A 361 4.85 -3.05 -9.14
C SER A 361 5.53 -2.25 -8.05
N LEU A 362 5.90 -1.02 -8.39
CA LEU A 362 6.43 -0.04 -7.46
C LEU A 362 5.84 1.33 -7.78
N MET A 363 5.29 1.98 -6.76
CA MET A 363 4.82 3.36 -6.85
C MET A 363 6.02 4.31 -6.87
N LEU A 364 6.17 5.04 -7.95
CA LEU A 364 7.15 6.13 -8.06
C LEU A 364 6.54 7.41 -7.50
N SER A 365 7.05 7.89 -6.37
CA SER A 365 6.61 9.13 -5.75
C SER A 365 6.98 10.36 -6.57
N ALA A 366 6.33 11.49 -6.31
CA ALA A 366 6.70 12.76 -6.92
C ALA A 366 8.01 13.30 -6.35
N GLY A 367 8.74 14.04 -7.17
CA GLY A 367 10.01 14.67 -6.79
C GLY A 367 11.20 13.95 -7.39
N THR A 368 12.37 14.20 -6.84
CA THR A 368 13.66 13.68 -7.33
C THR A 368 14.23 12.56 -6.47
N GLN A 369 13.57 12.25 -5.35
CA GLN A 369 13.98 11.16 -4.47
C GLN A 369 13.53 9.81 -5.06
N SER A 370 14.27 8.77 -4.76
CA SER A 370 13.90 7.42 -5.15
C SER A 370 12.71 6.89 -4.34
N SER A 371 11.98 5.96 -4.93
CA SER A 371 10.95 5.15 -4.28
C SER A 371 11.43 3.71 -4.24
N GLY A 372 11.13 3.01 -3.16
CA GLY A 372 11.63 1.65 -2.99
C GLY A 372 10.72 0.77 -2.16
N VAL A 373 11.09 -0.51 -2.08
CA VAL A 373 10.40 -1.54 -1.30
C VAL A 373 11.24 -1.91 -0.09
N VAL A 374 10.66 -1.87 1.09
CA VAL A 374 11.30 -2.25 2.35
C VAL A 374 10.55 -3.42 2.96
N ASP A 375 11.28 -4.48 3.30
CA ASP A 375 10.71 -5.60 4.02
C ASP A 375 10.64 -5.26 5.51
N VAL A 376 9.45 -5.34 6.10
CA VAL A 376 9.20 -5.04 7.50
C VAL A 376 8.97 -6.32 8.29
N ALA A 377 9.02 -6.22 9.62
CA ALA A 377 8.76 -7.35 10.50
C ALA A 377 7.40 -7.99 10.19
N GLY A 378 7.36 -9.33 10.18
CA GLY A 378 6.16 -10.09 9.81
C GLY A 378 6.13 -10.57 8.36
N GLY A 379 7.19 -10.29 7.55
CA GLY A 379 7.31 -10.78 6.18
C GLY A 379 6.52 -9.97 5.14
N THR A 380 6.04 -8.79 5.53
CA THR A 380 5.34 -7.86 4.64
C THR A 380 6.34 -6.91 3.99
N SER A 381 6.13 -6.61 2.72
CA SER A 381 6.87 -5.56 2.00
C SER A 381 6.03 -4.30 1.91
N VAL A 382 6.65 -3.16 2.16
CA VAL A 382 6.03 -1.84 2.08
C VAL A 382 6.75 -0.96 1.08
N GLN A 383 6.04 -0.04 0.45
CA GLN A 383 6.56 0.83 -0.60
C GLN A 383 6.43 2.29 -0.21
N GLY A 384 7.36 3.11 -0.67
CA GLY A 384 7.29 4.56 -0.47
C GLY A 384 8.57 5.27 -0.90
N THR A 385 8.60 6.58 -0.66
CA THR A 385 9.79 7.39 -0.87
C THR A 385 10.93 6.93 0.06
N MET A 386 12.11 6.74 -0.48
CA MET A 386 13.28 6.34 0.29
C MET A 386 13.85 7.50 1.10
N ALA A 387 14.35 7.23 2.31
CA ALA A 387 15.08 8.23 3.08
C ALA A 387 16.42 8.58 2.42
N THR A 388 17.11 7.59 1.86
CA THR A 388 18.35 7.73 1.06
C THR A 388 18.37 6.68 -0.04
N GLU A 389 18.96 7.01 -1.19
CA GLU A 389 19.22 6.06 -2.27
C GLU A 389 20.22 4.98 -1.84
N THR A 390 20.02 3.75 -2.33
CA THR A 390 20.82 2.58 -1.94
C THR A 390 21.14 1.66 -3.12
N PRO A 391 21.65 2.17 -4.26
CA PRO A 391 21.88 1.35 -5.45
C PRO A 391 22.85 0.20 -5.18
N GLY A 392 22.45 -1.01 -5.55
CA GLY A 392 23.24 -2.23 -5.39
C GLY A 392 23.27 -2.78 -3.95
N ALA A 393 22.42 -2.28 -3.06
CA ALA A 393 22.40 -2.66 -1.66
C ALA A 393 20.96 -2.80 -1.12
N ALA A 394 20.83 -3.27 0.11
CA ALA A 394 19.53 -3.29 0.79
C ALA A 394 18.97 -1.87 0.97
N ASN A 395 17.70 -1.71 0.69
CA ASN A 395 17.03 -0.42 0.77
C ASN A 395 17.13 0.23 2.15
N SER A 396 17.26 1.56 2.18
CA SER A 396 17.17 2.36 3.40
C SER A 396 15.73 2.32 3.95
N ALA A 397 15.51 2.91 5.13
CA ALA A 397 14.15 3.11 5.60
C ALA A 397 13.35 4.04 4.65
N LEU A 398 12.02 3.90 4.65
CA LEU A 398 11.16 4.85 3.97
C LEU A 398 11.18 6.20 4.68
N LYS A 399 11.05 7.28 3.92
CA LYS A 399 10.89 8.63 4.43
C LYS A 399 9.53 8.76 5.12
N ALA A 400 9.53 9.21 6.35
CA ALA A 400 8.33 9.36 7.15
C ALA A 400 7.99 10.84 7.43
N GLY A 401 6.75 11.13 7.72
CA GLY A 401 6.26 12.43 8.15
C GLY A 401 5.97 13.45 7.04
N PRO A 402 5.58 14.67 7.40
CA PRO A 402 5.54 15.24 8.76
C PRO A 402 4.33 14.81 9.62
N ILE A 403 3.29 14.20 9.01
CA ILE A 403 2.10 13.73 9.74
C ILE A 403 2.29 12.24 10.04
N PHE A 404 2.13 11.90 11.32
CA PHE A 404 2.31 10.54 11.83
C PHE A 404 1.05 10.05 12.55
N ILE A 405 0.84 8.75 12.56
CA ILE A 405 -0.12 8.08 13.43
C ILE A 405 0.51 8.02 14.82
N SER A 406 -0.11 8.67 15.80
CA SER A 406 0.39 8.73 17.18
C SER A 406 -0.29 7.74 18.11
N GLU A 407 -1.59 7.45 17.87
CA GLU A 407 -2.34 6.53 18.71
C GLU A 407 -3.42 5.81 17.88
N ILE A 408 -3.59 4.50 18.15
CA ILE A 408 -4.64 3.67 17.55
C ILE A 408 -5.39 2.97 18.67
N ASN A 409 -6.67 3.27 18.82
CA ASN A 409 -7.59 2.57 19.70
C ASN A 409 -8.57 1.78 18.83
N TYR A 410 -8.14 0.62 18.36
CA TYR A 410 -8.91 -0.19 17.42
C TYR A 410 -9.95 -1.09 18.10
N HIS A 411 -9.74 -1.42 19.41
CA HIS A 411 -10.63 -2.27 20.19
C HIS A 411 -10.62 -1.84 21.65
N GLU A 412 -11.54 -0.95 22.01
CA GLU A 412 -11.48 -0.32 23.35
C GLU A 412 -11.76 -1.30 24.48
N ASN A 413 -12.95 -1.86 24.53
CA ASN A 413 -13.34 -2.81 25.57
C ASN A 413 -14.61 -3.55 25.16
N GLU A 414 -14.59 -4.87 25.18
CA GLU A 414 -15.71 -5.74 24.83
C GLU A 414 -17.02 -5.47 25.62
N THR A 415 -16.90 -4.86 26.79
CA THR A 415 -18.05 -4.52 27.64
C THR A 415 -18.66 -3.16 27.35
N ASN A 416 -18.06 -2.36 26.48
CA ASN A 416 -18.53 -1.01 26.17
C ASN A 416 -19.43 -1.02 24.92
N PRO A 417 -20.76 -0.75 25.06
CA PRO A 417 -21.66 -0.73 23.91
C PRO A 417 -21.49 0.50 23.00
N ASN A 418 -20.69 1.48 23.38
CA ASN A 418 -20.35 2.62 22.56
C ASN A 418 -18.94 2.38 22.00
N ASP A 419 -18.87 1.98 20.77
CA ASP A 419 -17.63 1.78 20.03
C ASP A 419 -16.87 3.12 20.00
N MET A 420 -15.85 3.25 20.84
CA MET A 420 -15.04 4.47 20.97
C MET A 420 -13.67 4.30 20.32
N GLU A 421 -13.63 3.51 19.25
CA GLU A 421 -12.42 3.41 18.44
C GLU A 421 -12.02 4.78 17.90
N PHE A 422 -10.71 5.02 17.85
CA PHE A 422 -10.17 6.25 17.30
C PHE A 422 -8.76 6.06 16.73
N LEU A 423 -8.42 6.96 15.82
CA LEU A 423 -7.06 7.22 15.38
C LEU A 423 -6.64 8.61 15.81
N GLU A 424 -5.41 8.78 16.25
CA GLU A 424 -4.82 10.09 16.42
C GLU A 424 -3.66 10.29 15.46
N ILE A 425 -3.64 11.46 14.83
CA ILE A 425 -2.55 11.86 13.96
C ILE A 425 -1.90 13.14 14.47
N VAL A 426 -0.57 13.23 14.37
CA VAL A 426 0.23 14.32 14.91
C VAL A 426 1.15 14.90 13.85
N ASN A 427 1.28 16.22 13.83
CA ASN A 427 2.25 16.93 13.01
C ASN A 427 3.57 17.10 13.77
N LYS A 428 4.59 16.36 13.41
CA LYS A 428 5.95 16.47 13.96
C LYS A 428 6.86 17.42 13.18
N GLY A 429 6.33 18.02 12.11
CA GLY A 429 7.04 19.05 11.34
C GLY A 429 7.06 20.40 12.04
N THR A 430 7.79 21.35 11.45
CA THR A 430 7.94 22.73 11.93
C THR A 430 6.92 23.69 11.36
N GLU A 431 6.14 23.25 10.39
CA GLU A 431 5.15 24.05 9.67
C GLU A 431 3.74 23.46 9.88
N ASN A 432 2.72 24.32 9.73
CA ASN A 432 1.34 23.86 9.70
C ASN A 432 1.10 23.00 8.45
N VAL A 433 0.40 21.90 8.59
CA VAL A 433 0.03 21.02 7.48
C VAL A 433 -1.46 21.08 7.24
N THR A 434 -1.86 21.49 6.04
CA THR A 434 -3.23 21.38 5.55
C THR A 434 -3.40 20.01 4.92
N LEU A 435 -4.39 19.23 5.37
CA LEU A 435 -4.66 17.89 4.83
C LEU A 435 -5.44 17.96 3.51
N PHE A 436 -5.02 18.85 2.62
CA PHE A 436 -5.69 19.11 1.35
C PHE A 436 -4.71 19.70 0.34
N GLU A 437 -4.63 19.11 -0.84
CA GLU A 437 -3.70 19.52 -1.89
C GLU A 437 -4.44 20.02 -3.13
N SER A 438 -3.78 20.92 -3.85
CA SER A 438 -4.21 21.34 -5.18
C SER A 438 -3.13 20.98 -6.20
N VAL A 439 -3.43 20.04 -7.07
CA VAL A 439 -2.49 19.44 -8.03
C VAL A 439 -3.08 19.51 -9.43
N ASN A 440 -2.35 20.12 -10.37
CA ASN A 440 -2.77 20.25 -11.78
C ASN A 440 -4.18 20.84 -11.96
N GLY A 441 -4.54 21.83 -11.12
CA GLY A 441 -5.85 22.49 -11.17
C GLY A 441 -7.01 21.67 -10.61
N GLN A 442 -6.72 20.53 -10.01
CA GLN A 442 -7.67 19.71 -9.25
C GLN A 442 -7.30 19.73 -7.78
N SER A 443 -8.29 19.63 -6.90
CA SER A 443 -8.07 19.63 -5.46
C SER A 443 -8.55 18.32 -4.85
N LYS A 444 -7.79 17.81 -3.87
CA LYS A 444 -8.09 16.56 -3.20
C LYS A 444 -7.63 16.60 -1.74
N GLY A 445 -8.45 16.07 -0.84
CA GLY A 445 -8.07 15.82 0.55
C GLY A 445 -7.06 14.67 0.64
N TRP A 446 -6.22 14.69 1.66
CA TRP A 446 -5.47 13.52 2.06
C TRP A 446 -6.47 12.40 2.40
N LYS A 447 -6.02 11.18 2.43
CA LYS A 447 -6.84 10.04 2.86
C LYS A 447 -6.10 9.22 3.91
N ILE A 448 -6.86 8.43 4.64
CA ILE A 448 -6.32 7.42 5.55
C ILE A 448 -6.84 6.08 5.06
N GLU A 449 -5.94 5.18 4.70
CA GLU A 449 -6.25 3.78 4.46
C GLU A 449 -6.63 3.12 5.80
N GLY A 450 -7.56 2.19 5.79
CA GLY A 450 -8.16 1.57 6.97
C GLY A 450 -9.48 2.22 7.40
N VAL A 451 -9.69 3.51 7.12
CA VAL A 451 -10.93 4.23 7.44
C VAL A 451 -11.34 5.18 6.31
N ASN A 452 -12.63 5.45 6.19
CA ASN A 452 -13.14 6.35 5.16
C ASN A 452 -13.37 7.75 5.75
N ILE A 453 -12.48 8.69 5.39
CA ILE A 453 -12.56 10.09 5.76
C ILE A 453 -12.19 10.99 4.58
N GLU A 454 -12.92 12.08 4.42
CA GLU A 454 -12.60 13.13 3.46
C GLU A 454 -12.13 14.38 4.19
N PHE A 455 -10.86 14.77 3.96
CA PHE A 455 -10.31 16.02 4.46
C PHE A 455 -10.59 17.17 3.52
N SER A 456 -10.71 18.37 4.08
CA SER A 456 -10.97 19.62 3.40
C SER A 456 -9.83 20.64 3.59
N SER A 457 -9.88 21.75 2.89
CA SER A 457 -8.92 22.84 3.04
C SER A 457 -8.92 23.50 4.42
N THR A 458 -9.92 23.22 5.26
CA THR A 458 -10.00 23.72 6.64
C THR A 458 -9.37 22.77 7.66
N ASP A 459 -8.99 21.56 7.24
CA ASP A 459 -8.35 20.56 8.08
C ASP A 459 -6.84 20.82 8.15
N VAL A 460 -6.46 21.65 9.13
CA VAL A 460 -5.08 22.09 9.33
C VAL A 460 -4.58 21.59 10.68
N ILE A 461 -3.46 20.87 10.68
CA ILE A 461 -2.77 20.46 11.89
C ILE A 461 -1.57 21.40 12.11
N PRO A 462 -1.59 22.24 13.15
CA PRO A 462 -0.46 23.13 13.45
C PRO A 462 0.84 22.35 13.69
N ALA A 463 1.99 23.03 13.53
CA ALA A 463 3.27 22.48 13.93
C ALA A 463 3.24 22.00 15.38
N GLY A 464 3.59 20.75 15.63
CA GLY A 464 3.50 20.09 16.94
C GLY A 464 2.07 19.80 17.42
N GLY A 465 1.04 20.12 16.62
CA GLY A 465 -0.37 19.86 16.92
C GLY A 465 -0.81 18.46 16.52
N MET A 466 -2.05 18.12 16.91
CA MET A 466 -2.65 16.82 16.63
C MET A 466 -4.12 16.94 16.21
N MET A 467 -4.66 15.87 15.68
CA MET A 467 -6.07 15.72 15.33
C MET A 467 -6.51 14.33 15.76
N VAL A 468 -7.68 14.23 16.38
CA VAL A 468 -8.27 12.95 16.77
C VAL A 468 -9.43 12.62 15.84
N LEU A 469 -9.45 11.39 15.36
CA LEU A 469 -10.43 10.88 14.41
C LEU A 469 -11.24 9.78 15.11
N PHE A 470 -12.53 10.03 15.36
CA PHE A 470 -13.43 9.03 15.94
C PHE A 470 -14.35 8.43 14.87
N ASN A 471 -14.91 7.27 15.18
CA ASN A 471 -15.96 6.69 14.35
C ASN A 471 -17.19 7.63 14.26
N ASP A 472 -17.84 7.69 13.10
CA ASP A 472 -18.94 8.63 12.84
C ASP A 472 -20.21 8.33 13.67
N SER A 473 -20.36 7.13 14.25
CA SER A 473 -21.38 6.83 15.25
C SER A 473 -21.31 7.74 16.49
N MET A 474 -20.15 8.35 16.72
CA MET A 474 -19.90 9.28 17.83
C MET A 474 -20.05 10.76 17.44
N LYS A 475 -20.37 11.09 16.19
CA LYS A 475 -20.43 12.47 15.68
C LYS A 475 -21.35 13.41 16.46
N THR A 476 -22.45 12.91 17.01
CA THR A 476 -23.37 13.70 17.83
C THR A 476 -23.00 13.76 19.31
N LYS A 477 -21.86 13.17 19.69
CA LYS A 477 -21.42 13.02 21.08
C LYS A 477 -20.03 13.64 21.31
N GLU A 478 -19.63 14.63 20.52
CA GLU A 478 -18.28 15.24 20.64
C GLU A 478 -18.01 15.77 22.04
N ASP A 479 -18.96 16.44 22.67
CA ASP A 479 -18.82 16.94 24.05
C ASP A 479 -18.52 15.80 25.04
N LEU A 480 -19.16 14.63 24.85
CA LEU A 480 -18.92 13.44 25.67
C LEU A 480 -17.47 12.93 25.47
N LEU A 481 -16.99 12.89 24.23
CA LEU A 481 -15.62 12.47 23.90
C LEU A 481 -14.59 13.42 24.54
N ARG A 482 -14.80 14.73 24.39
CA ARG A 482 -13.93 15.75 25.01
C ARG A 482 -13.91 15.63 26.52
N ALA A 483 -15.08 15.46 27.15
CA ALA A 483 -15.17 15.28 28.59
C ALA A 483 -14.52 13.99 29.08
N ARG A 484 -14.77 12.86 28.40
CA ARG A 484 -14.24 11.54 28.77
C ARG A 484 -12.71 11.50 28.75
N TYR A 485 -12.11 11.98 27.67
CA TYR A 485 -10.67 11.91 27.45
C TYR A 485 -9.94 13.20 27.86
N SER A 486 -10.68 14.24 28.29
CA SER A 486 -10.15 15.58 28.56
C SER A 486 -9.40 16.16 27.38
N ILE A 487 -9.99 16.04 26.18
CA ILE A 487 -9.39 16.55 24.92
C ILE A 487 -9.45 18.08 24.93
N PRO A 488 -8.32 18.79 24.77
CA PRO A 488 -8.30 20.26 24.72
C PRO A 488 -9.15 20.82 23.59
N GLU A 489 -9.76 22.00 23.81
CA GLU A 489 -10.62 22.69 22.83
C GLU A 489 -9.92 23.01 21.50
N ASN A 490 -8.60 23.25 21.55
CA ASN A 490 -7.78 23.53 20.38
C ASN A 490 -7.38 22.31 19.56
N VAL A 491 -7.65 21.09 20.04
CA VAL A 491 -7.43 19.85 19.30
C VAL A 491 -8.61 19.61 18.39
N LEU A 492 -8.34 19.41 17.10
CA LEU A 492 -9.36 19.10 16.11
C LEU A 492 -9.88 17.69 16.31
N ILE A 493 -11.20 17.55 16.30
CA ILE A 493 -11.88 16.26 16.21
C ILE A 493 -12.53 16.15 14.84
N ARG A 494 -12.39 15.00 14.20
CA ARG A 494 -13.07 14.64 12.94
C ARG A 494 -13.67 13.24 13.09
N PHE A 495 -14.53 12.88 12.15
CA PHE A 495 -15.25 11.62 12.19
C PHE A 495 -15.10 10.88 10.87
N TYR A 496 -14.77 9.59 10.94
CA TYR A 496 -14.61 8.70 9.81
C TYR A 496 -15.76 7.68 9.75
N ALA A 497 -16.08 7.23 8.55
CA ALA A 497 -16.96 6.09 8.34
C ALA A 497 -16.18 4.79 8.24
N GLY A 498 -16.82 3.66 8.53
CA GLY A 498 -16.18 2.36 8.62
C GLY A 498 -15.74 2.05 10.04
N LYS A 499 -14.95 1.02 10.21
CA LYS A 499 -14.41 0.57 11.50
C LYS A 499 -12.97 0.14 11.34
N LEU A 500 -12.21 0.30 12.42
CA LEU A 500 -10.90 -0.31 12.55
C LEU A 500 -11.06 -1.82 12.80
N SER A 501 -10.25 -2.64 12.14
CA SER A 501 -10.29 -4.08 12.33
C SER A 501 -9.76 -4.47 13.71
N ASN A 502 -10.55 -5.24 14.48
CA ASN A 502 -10.13 -5.75 15.78
C ASN A 502 -8.97 -6.76 15.69
N ARG A 503 -8.63 -7.25 14.49
CA ARG A 503 -7.57 -8.24 14.28
C ARG A 503 -6.30 -7.67 13.68
N GLY A 504 -6.38 -6.47 13.17
CA GLY A 504 -5.28 -5.81 12.50
C GLY A 504 -5.59 -5.51 11.04
N GLU A 505 -4.99 -4.45 10.60
CA GLU A 505 -5.07 -3.95 9.23
C GLU A 505 -3.95 -2.96 8.94
N THR A 506 -3.83 -2.55 7.69
CA THR A 506 -2.99 -1.44 7.29
C THR A 506 -3.71 -0.13 7.56
N VAL A 507 -3.09 0.75 8.35
CA VAL A 507 -3.49 2.15 8.48
C VAL A 507 -2.38 3.01 7.89
N ALA A 508 -2.69 3.78 6.85
CA ALA A 508 -1.70 4.62 6.18
C ALA A 508 -2.24 6.03 5.90
N ILE A 509 -1.46 7.04 6.26
CA ILE A 509 -1.74 8.44 5.93
C ILE A 509 -1.17 8.71 4.55
N LYS A 510 -2.02 9.01 3.58
CA LYS A 510 -1.68 9.18 2.17
C LYS A 510 -1.95 10.61 1.71
N LYS A 511 -0.90 11.27 1.23
CA LYS A 511 -0.93 12.63 0.69
C LYS A 511 -1.10 12.58 -0.83
N PRO A 512 -2.11 13.24 -1.43
CA PRO A 512 -2.22 13.33 -2.88
C PRO A 512 -1.10 14.21 -3.45
N PHE A 513 -0.39 13.74 -4.46
CA PHE A 513 0.71 14.49 -5.06
C PHE A 513 0.62 14.64 -6.57
N SER A 514 -0.14 13.81 -7.24
CA SER A 514 -0.32 13.89 -8.69
C SER A 514 -1.74 13.53 -9.10
N PHE A 515 -2.17 14.08 -10.22
CA PHE A 515 -3.47 13.86 -10.80
C PHE A 515 -3.35 13.68 -12.30
N THR A 516 -4.00 12.66 -12.85
CA THR A 516 -4.09 12.43 -14.29
C THR A 516 -5.55 12.30 -14.69
N ALA A 517 -5.96 13.03 -15.74
CA ALA A 517 -7.24 12.82 -16.41
C ALA A 517 -7.02 11.84 -17.56
N LYS A 518 -7.72 10.71 -17.59
CA LYS A 518 -7.71 9.77 -18.70
C LYS A 518 -8.62 10.23 -19.84
N ASN A 519 -8.38 9.75 -21.05
CA ASN A 519 -9.17 10.10 -22.24
C ASN A 519 -10.65 9.67 -22.15
N ASP A 520 -10.96 8.71 -21.28
CA ASP A 520 -12.32 8.24 -21.00
C ASP A 520 -13.06 9.10 -19.97
N GLY A 521 -12.42 10.18 -19.47
CA GLY A 521 -12.95 11.09 -18.45
C GLY A 521 -12.74 10.61 -17.02
N THR A 522 -12.11 9.45 -16.80
CA THR A 522 -11.75 9.02 -15.44
C THR A 522 -10.63 9.88 -14.88
N LYS A 523 -10.67 10.07 -13.58
CA LYS A 523 -9.70 10.84 -12.82
C LYS A 523 -8.88 9.88 -11.98
N GLN A 524 -7.57 10.01 -12.04
CA GLN A 524 -6.67 9.20 -11.24
C GLN A 524 -5.76 10.09 -10.39
N TRP A 525 -5.80 9.86 -9.09
CA TRP A 525 -4.92 10.48 -8.12
C TRP A 525 -3.82 9.51 -7.72
N TYR A 526 -2.62 10.03 -7.53
CA TYR A 526 -1.48 9.31 -6.98
C TYR A 526 -1.15 9.88 -5.62
N TYR A 527 -0.77 9.01 -4.70
CA TYR A 527 -0.55 9.34 -3.31
C TYR A 527 0.84 8.90 -2.85
N GLU A 528 1.48 9.72 -2.01
CA GLU A 528 2.65 9.32 -1.24
C GLU A 528 2.27 9.04 0.20
N ILE A 529 2.94 8.08 0.83
CA ILE A 529 2.71 7.72 2.22
C ILE A 529 3.47 8.69 3.12
N SER A 530 2.77 9.35 4.05
CA SER A 530 3.37 10.18 5.09
C SER A 530 3.77 9.33 6.30
N ASP A 531 2.92 8.42 6.73
CA ASP A 531 3.18 7.41 7.75
C ASP A 531 2.24 6.22 7.55
N ALA A 532 2.69 5.05 8.00
CA ALA A 532 1.87 3.85 7.94
C ALA A 532 2.24 2.86 9.04
N THR A 533 1.28 2.00 9.37
CA THR A 533 1.45 0.84 10.22
C THR A 533 0.61 -0.32 9.69
N ILE A 534 1.03 -1.53 10.01
CA ILE A 534 0.21 -2.73 9.85
C ILE A 534 0.09 -3.28 11.26
N TYR A 535 -0.94 -2.83 11.99
CA TYR A 535 -1.14 -3.32 13.35
C TYR A 535 -1.79 -4.70 13.37
N ASN A 536 -1.61 -5.42 14.47
CA ASN A 536 -2.15 -6.77 14.63
C ASN A 536 -2.48 -7.03 16.11
N ASP A 537 -3.61 -7.67 16.39
CA ASP A 537 -4.09 -8.07 17.72
C ASP A 537 -3.13 -9.01 18.47
N ARG A 538 -2.27 -9.71 17.73
CA ARG A 538 -1.32 -10.72 18.24
C ARG A 538 0.09 -10.20 18.46
N TRP A 539 0.32 -8.93 18.34
CA TRP A 539 1.64 -8.36 18.62
C TRP A 539 2.08 -8.66 20.04
N SER A 540 3.17 -9.41 20.19
CA SER A 540 3.72 -9.80 21.50
C SER A 540 3.98 -8.57 22.39
N GLY A 541 3.46 -8.60 23.60
CA GLY A 541 3.56 -7.48 24.56
C GLY A 541 2.61 -6.32 24.32
N LEU A 542 1.72 -6.38 23.30
CA LEU A 542 0.75 -5.33 22.98
C LEU A 542 -0.71 -5.80 23.07
N THR A 543 -0.95 -7.04 23.44
CA THR A 543 -2.29 -7.66 23.53
C THR A 543 -3.24 -6.98 24.52
N GLU A 544 -2.74 -6.06 25.37
CA GLU A 544 -3.58 -5.22 26.22
C GLU A 544 -4.36 -4.15 25.42
N ALA A 545 -3.96 -3.85 24.19
CA ALA A 545 -4.69 -2.97 23.28
C ALA A 545 -5.87 -3.67 22.59
N ASP A 546 -5.96 -4.99 22.70
CA ASP A 546 -7.04 -5.79 22.14
C ASP A 546 -8.14 -6.03 23.19
N GLY A 547 -9.14 -5.15 23.21
CA GLY A 547 -10.35 -5.25 24.06
C GLY A 547 -10.14 -5.10 25.56
N LYS A 548 -8.93 -4.74 26.05
CA LYS A 548 -8.61 -4.65 27.46
C LYS A 548 -8.43 -3.21 27.98
N GLY A 549 -8.87 -2.24 27.19
CA GLY A 549 -8.94 -0.84 27.59
C GLY A 549 -7.64 -0.05 27.38
N LYS A 550 -6.65 -0.59 26.67
CA LYS A 550 -5.45 0.12 26.22
C LYS A 550 -5.56 0.45 24.75
N SER A 551 -4.76 1.40 24.28
CA SER A 551 -4.54 1.74 22.89
C SER A 551 -3.08 1.49 22.49
N LEU A 552 -2.81 1.38 21.21
CA LEU A 552 -1.44 1.39 20.66
C LEU A 552 -0.95 2.83 20.61
N ASN A 553 0.11 3.11 21.33
CA ASN A 553 0.76 4.43 21.39
C ASN A 553 2.12 4.37 20.72
N ARG A 554 2.41 5.33 19.83
CA ARG A 554 3.67 5.43 19.10
C ARG A 554 4.83 5.79 20.04
N LYS A 555 5.96 5.09 19.91
CA LYS A 555 7.16 5.33 20.73
C LYS A 555 8.05 6.44 20.17
N ASP A 556 8.21 6.51 18.88
CA ASP A 556 9.04 7.51 18.20
C ASP A 556 8.50 7.84 16.80
N TYR A 557 9.03 8.88 16.19
CA TYR A 557 8.59 9.42 14.91
C TYR A 557 9.75 9.58 13.92
N THR A 558 10.80 8.80 14.08
CA THR A 558 11.99 8.84 13.21
C THR A 558 11.82 8.01 11.94
N THR A 559 10.97 7.00 12.01
CA THR A 559 10.62 6.10 10.91
C THR A 559 9.12 5.89 10.85
N MET A 560 8.61 5.24 9.82
CA MET A 560 7.21 4.81 9.75
C MET A 560 6.88 3.78 10.84
N GLY A 561 5.60 3.65 11.18
CA GLY A 561 5.08 2.87 12.30
C GLY A 561 5.02 1.36 12.10
N TYR A 562 5.79 0.81 11.18
CA TYR A 562 5.76 -0.61 10.91
C TYR A 562 6.34 -1.44 12.06
N GLY A 563 5.64 -2.52 12.40
CA GLY A 563 6.04 -3.50 13.39
C GLY A 563 5.81 -3.09 14.85
N SER A 564 5.66 -4.09 15.72
CA SER A 564 5.34 -3.95 17.14
C SER A 564 6.37 -3.13 17.93
N ALA A 565 7.63 -3.12 17.48
CA ALA A 565 8.70 -2.35 18.13
C ALA A 565 8.43 -0.84 18.16
N SER A 566 7.66 -0.31 17.20
CA SER A 566 7.29 1.11 17.12
C SER A 566 6.19 1.52 18.10
N TRP A 567 5.56 0.58 18.77
CA TRP A 567 4.35 0.78 19.55
C TRP A 567 4.49 0.30 21.00
N GLN A 568 3.60 0.76 21.85
CA GLN A 568 3.40 0.33 23.24
C GLN A 568 1.90 0.40 23.58
N ALA A 569 1.42 -0.50 24.45
CA ALA A 569 0.04 -0.50 24.92
C ALA A 569 -0.08 0.35 26.19
N LEU A 570 -0.79 1.47 26.12
CA LEU A 570 -1.01 2.41 27.23
C LEU A 570 -2.49 2.74 27.39
N ASP A 571 -2.83 3.45 28.49
CA ASP A 571 -4.15 4.04 28.62
C ASP A 571 -4.41 5.03 27.49
N PRO A 572 -5.60 5.06 26.89
CA PRO A 572 -5.92 5.98 25.82
C PRO A 572 -5.77 7.45 26.23
N THR A 573 -5.04 8.21 25.42
CA THR A 573 -4.72 9.62 25.68
C THR A 573 -5.00 10.55 24.51
N PRO A 574 -6.14 10.41 23.80
CA PRO A 574 -6.38 11.20 22.59
C PRO A 574 -6.38 12.71 22.91
N GLY A 575 -5.63 13.47 22.12
CA GLY A 575 -5.49 14.90 22.25
C GLY A 575 -4.40 15.37 23.24
N LYS A 576 -3.48 14.50 23.68
CA LYS A 576 -2.46 14.82 24.71
C LYS A 576 -1.04 14.52 24.27
#